data_8bfb5ef356c4d2c7732db548534de956
#
_entry.id   8bfb5ef356c4d2c7732db548534de956
#
_cell.length_a   1.000
_cell.length_b   1.000
_cell.length_c   1.000
_cell.angle_alpha   90.00
_cell.angle_beta   90.00
_cell.angle_gamma   90.00
#
_symmetry.space_group_name_H-M   'P 1'
#
loop_
_entity.id
_entity.type
_entity.pdbx_description
1 polymer ?
#
loop_
_entity_poly.entity_id
_entity_poly.type
_entity_poly.pdbx_seq_one_letter_code
_entity_poly.pdbx_strand_id
1 'polypeptide(L)'
;MLNYRIQGKGTACVFLHGFLESMSMWDYLPLSELNTTNIFIDLPGHGDSSLDDRQEPSIEFMAAEVEKILNQHNAEKFHIVGHSMGGYVALLLKAKMPNCEKVILLNSNYWADSKTKQKDRNRVSKIAYKAKDYFLLEAIPNLFSDRKKYKEEIHKLIDEAKEISSEAIAYASLAMKNRNDFTALLNDKEYIILHGALDNLVQIEQYDQDLIGESHFHEIPEAGHMSHIENSSEVIDALKKYLN
;
A
#
# COMPACT_ATOMS: atom_id res chain seq x y z
N MET A 1 -8.26 -16.14 7.49
CA MET A 1 -7.46 -16.49 6.28
C MET A 1 -7.55 -15.30 5.34
N LEU A 2 -6.45 -14.89 4.72
CA LEU A 2 -6.49 -13.80 3.75
C LEU A 2 -7.10 -14.25 2.44
N ASN A 3 -7.88 -13.37 1.82
CA ASN A 3 -8.36 -13.50 0.46
C ASN A 3 -7.28 -13.05 -0.52
N TYR A 4 -7.12 -13.74 -1.64
CA TYR A 4 -6.15 -13.40 -2.67
C TYR A 4 -6.58 -13.89 -4.05
N ARG A 5 -6.02 -13.26 -5.08
CA ARG A 5 -6.25 -13.59 -6.49
C ARG A 5 -4.90 -13.70 -7.22
N ILE A 6 -4.77 -14.66 -8.12
CA ILE A 6 -3.56 -14.88 -8.94
C ILE A 6 -3.89 -14.73 -10.42
N GLN A 7 -3.07 -13.98 -11.16
CA GLN A 7 -3.23 -13.73 -12.59
C GLN A 7 -1.86 -13.62 -13.28
N GLY A 8 -1.82 -13.89 -14.58
CA GLY A 8 -0.61 -13.73 -15.38
C GLY A 8 0.33 -14.94 -15.34
N LYS A 9 1.52 -14.77 -15.91
CA LYS A 9 2.60 -15.78 -15.96
C LYS A 9 3.95 -15.05 -15.94
N GLY A 10 4.92 -15.61 -15.25
CA GLY A 10 6.28 -15.08 -15.15
C GLY A 10 6.77 -15.07 -13.70
N THR A 11 7.72 -14.23 -13.39
CA THR A 11 8.21 -14.04 -12.01
C THR A 11 7.08 -13.58 -11.10
N ALA A 12 6.98 -14.15 -9.91
CA ALA A 12 5.93 -13.78 -8.96
C ALA A 12 6.07 -12.30 -8.56
N CYS A 13 4.95 -11.56 -8.56
CA CYS A 13 4.86 -10.19 -8.06
C CYS A 13 3.65 -10.04 -7.14
N VAL A 14 3.90 -9.65 -5.91
CA VAL A 14 2.86 -9.49 -4.88
C VAL A 14 2.39 -8.04 -4.87
N PHE A 15 1.08 -7.83 -4.87
CA PHE A 15 0.46 -6.52 -4.88
C PHE A 15 -0.33 -6.32 -3.59
N LEU A 16 0.09 -5.33 -2.78
CA LEU A 16 -0.49 -5.01 -1.47
C LEU A 16 -1.10 -3.62 -1.50
N HIS A 17 -2.38 -3.54 -1.17
CA HIS A 17 -3.18 -2.30 -1.19
C HIS A 17 -2.93 -1.40 0.03
N GLY A 18 -3.45 -0.17 -0.01
CA GLY A 18 -3.37 0.81 1.06
C GLY A 18 -4.49 0.70 2.10
N PHE A 19 -4.50 1.66 3.03
CA PHE A 19 -5.54 1.81 4.04
C PHE A 19 -6.87 2.25 3.39
N LEU A 20 -7.99 1.66 3.78
CA LEU A 20 -9.34 1.86 3.22
C LEU A 20 -9.53 1.35 1.79
N GLU A 21 -8.62 0.55 1.29
CA GLU A 21 -8.65 -0.06 -0.04
C GLU A 21 -8.80 -1.58 0.06
N SER A 22 -8.84 -2.24 -1.09
CA SER A 22 -8.76 -3.69 -1.24
C SER A 22 -7.91 -4.03 -2.47
N MET A 23 -7.74 -5.32 -2.78
CA MET A 23 -7.04 -5.72 -4.00
C MET A 23 -7.72 -5.20 -5.28
N SER A 24 -8.99 -4.76 -5.23
CA SER A 24 -9.72 -4.18 -6.36
C SER A 24 -9.06 -2.91 -6.91
N MET A 25 -8.27 -2.19 -6.09
CA MET A 25 -7.53 -1.00 -6.52
C MET A 25 -6.60 -1.28 -7.70
N TRP A 26 -6.08 -2.49 -7.78
CA TRP A 26 -5.17 -2.88 -8.84
C TRP A 26 -5.84 -3.09 -10.21
N ASP A 27 -7.18 -3.13 -10.25
CA ASP A 27 -7.95 -3.27 -11.49
C ASP A 27 -7.93 -1.98 -12.35
N TYR A 28 -7.47 -0.85 -11.79
CA TYR A 28 -7.22 0.39 -12.53
C TYR A 28 -5.94 0.32 -13.40
N LEU A 29 -5.06 -0.65 -13.17
CA LEU A 29 -3.82 -0.81 -13.92
C LEU A 29 -3.93 -1.96 -14.93
N PRO A 30 -3.43 -1.80 -16.16
CA PRO A 30 -3.39 -2.87 -17.17
C PRO A 30 -2.25 -3.85 -16.85
N LEU A 31 -2.31 -4.53 -15.69
CA LEU A 31 -1.26 -5.42 -15.18
C LEU A 31 -1.05 -6.68 -16.04
N SER A 32 -1.93 -6.96 -16.99
CA SER A 32 -1.71 -7.98 -18.02
C SER A 32 -0.55 -7.66 -18.96
N GLU A 33 -0.06 -6.42 -18.97
CA GLU A 33 1.09 -5.98 -19.74
C GLU A 33 2.44 -6.32 -19.07
N LEU A 34 2.41 -6.72 -17.79
CA LEU A 34 3.59 -7.19 -17.06
C LEU A 34 3.87 -8.67 -17.37
N ASN A 35 5.15 -9.03 -17.46
CA ASN A 35 5.58 -10.41 -17.60
C ASN A 35 5.74 -11.10 -16.25
N THR A 36 4.70 -11.01 -15.41
CA THR A 36 4.69 -11.47 -14.01
C THR A 36 3.48 -12.36 -13.71
N THR A 37 3.63 -13.24 -12.72
CA THR A 37 2.53 -13.89 -12.03
C THR A 37 2.10 -12.98 -10.88
N ASN A 38 1.03 -12.23 -11.05
CA ASN A 38 0.55 -11.23 -10.11
C ASN A 38 -0.28 -11.89 -9.00
N ILE A 39 0.10 -11.68 -7.74
CA ILE A 39 -0.59 -12.17 -6.55
C ILE A 39 -1.15 -10.96 -5.81
N PHE A 40 -2.45 -10.74 -5.93
CA PHE A 40 -3.16 -9.65 -5.25
C PHE A 40 -3.70 -10.16 -3.92
N ILE A 41 -3.46 -9.44 -2.83
CA ILE A 41 -3.84 -9.89 -1.49
C ILE A 41 -4.64 -8.79 -0.79
N ASP A 42 -5.82 -9.15 -0.28
CA ASP A 42 -6.53 -8.31 0.69
C ASP A 42 -5.84 -8.42 2.05
N LEU A 43 -5.36 -7.31 2.58
CA LEU A 43 -4.73 -7.26 3.91
C LEU A 43 -5.77 -7.52 5.02
N PRO A 44 -5.34 -7.96 6.22
CA PRO A 44 -6.27 -8.27 7.31
C PRO A 44 -7.33 -7.19 7.55
N GLY A 45 -8.60 -7.60 7.53
CA GLY A 45 -9.75 -6.73 7.74
C GLY A 45 -10.17 -5.86 6.55
N HIS A 46 -9.56 -6.03 5.38
CA HIS A 46 -9.89 -5.30 4.15
C HIS A 46 -10.36 -6.27 3.07
N GLY A 47 -11.18 -5.76 2.13
CA GLY A 47 -11.79 -6.60 1.10
C GLY A 47 -12.52 -7.79 1.72
N ASP A 48 -12.27 -8.98 1.20
CA ASP A 48 -12.84 -10.23 1.70
C ASP A 48 -11.97 -10.95 2.77
N SER A 49 -10.90 -10.29 3.24
CA SER A 49 -10.03 -10.83 4.29
C SER A 49 -10.58 -10.58 5.68
N SER A 50 -10.67 -11.65 6.49
CA SER A 50 -11.05 -11.51 7.89
C SER A 50 -9.94 -10.86 8.73
N LEU A 51 -10.34 -10.15 9.80
CA LEU A 51 -9.45 -9.68 10.85
C LEU A 51 -9.50 -10.65 12.04
N ASP A 52 -8.34 -11.05 12.57
CA ASP A 52 -8.26 -11.63 13.93
C ASP A 52 -8.06 -10.47 14.91
N ASP A 53 -9.15 -10.00 15.51
CA ASP A 53 -9.19 -8.87 16.43
C ASP A 53 -8.55 -9.15 17.82
N ARG A 54 -8.17 -10.40 18.07
CA ARG A 54 -7.41 -10.79 19.27
C ARG A 54 -5.93 -10.41 19.17
N GLN A 55 -5.46 -10.10 17.97
CA GLN A 55 -4.07 -9.68 17.72
C GLN A 55 -3.92 -8.19 18.01
N GLU A 56 -2.81 -7.83 18.65
CA GLU A 56 -2.44 -6.42 18.81
C GLU A 56 -2.20 -5.77 17.43
N PRO A 57 -2.70 -4.53 17.21
CA PRO A 57 -2.54 -3.84 15.95
C PRO A 57 -1.05 -3.64 15.58
N SER A 58 -0.60 -4.33 14.52
CA SER A 58 0.78 -4.24 14.03
C SER A 58 0.90 -4.52 12.55
N ILE A 59 1.85 -3.86 11.90
CA ILE A 59 2.22 -4.16 10.51
C ILE A 59 2.92 -5.52 10.44
N GLU A 60 3.62 -5.93 11.50
CA GLU A 60 4.27 -7.23 11.65
C GLU A 60 3.28 -8.38 11.56
N PHE A 61 2.07 -8.24 12.16
CA PHE A 61 1.01 -9.24 12.01
C PHE A 61 0.50 -9.29 10.58
N MET A 62 0.25 -8.13 9.93
CA MET A 62 -0.16 -8.11 8.53
C MET A 62 0.87 -8.80 7.62
N ALA A 63 2.16 -8.52 7.83
CA ALA A 63 3.24 -9.15 7.08
C ALA A 63 3.30 -10.67 7.32
N ALA A 64 3.11 -11.13 8.55
CA ALA A 64 3.09 -12.56 8.86
C ALA A 64 1.92 -13.31 8.20
N GLU A 65 0.76 -12.67 8.07
CA GLU A 65 -0.38 -13.26 7.35
C GLU A 65 -0.12 -13.34 5.83
N VAL A 66 0.50 -12.32 5.24
CA VAL A 66 0.91 -12.34 3.82
C VAL A 66 2.00 -13.40 3.59
N GLU A 67 2.98 -13.50 4.48
CA GLU A 67 4.05 -14.51 4.42
C GLU A 67 3.50 -15.95 4.35
N LYS A 68 2.40 -16.25 5.06
CA LYS A 68 1.74 -17.55 4.99
C LYS A 68 1.24 -17.87 3.57
N ILE A 69 0.67 -16.90 2.87
CA ILE A 69 0.23 -17.07 1.48
C ILE A 69 1.44 -17.32 0.57
N LEU A 70 2.50 -16.54 0.71
CA LEU A 70 3.69 -16.67 -0.14
C LEU A 70 4.38 -18.02 0.05
N ASN A 71 4.46 -18.52 1.28
CA ASN A 71 5.02 -19.83 1.58
C ASN A 71 4.19 -20.98 0.98
N GLN A 72 2.85 -20.84 0.89
CA GLN A 72 1.99 -21.83 0.24
C GLN A 72 2.23 -21.94 -1.27
N HIS A 73 2.64 -20.83 -1.91
CA HIS A 73 2.89 -20.79 -3.35
C HIS A 73 4.34 -21.10 -3.76
N ASN A 74 5.23 -21.36 -2.78
CA ASN A 74 6.64 -21.72 -3.00
C ASN A 74 7.34 -20.82 -4.04
N ALA A 75 7.10 -19.51 -3.98
CA ALA A 75 7.74 -18.56 -4.88
C ALA A 75 9.26 -18.57 -4.64
N GLU A 76 10.04 -19.13 -5.58
CA GLU A 76 11.50 -19.20 -5.48
C GLU A 76 12.10 -17.79 -5.41
N LYS A 77 11.58 -16.88 -6.23
CA LYS A 77 11.91 -15.45 -6.28
C LYS A 77 10.65 -14.64 -6.55
N PHE A 78 10.54 -13.49 -5.93
CA PHE A 78 9.38 -12.63 -6.13
C PHE A 78 9.71 -11.14 -5.91
N HIS A 79 8.84 -10.30 -6.42
CA HIS A 79 8.83 -8.86 -6.19
C HIS A 79 7.60 -8.47 -5.39
N ILE A 80 7.62 -7.30 -4.74
CA ILE A 80 6.45 -6.76 -4.04
C ILE A 80 6.20 -5.32 -4.49
N VAL A 81 4.97 -5.02 -4.83
CA VAL A 81 4.45 -3.66 -5.01
C VAL A 81 3.51 -3.35 -3.86
N GLY A 82 3.85 -2.38 -3.03
CA GLY A 82 3.02 -1.97 -1.89
C GLY A 82 2.58 -0.53 -2.02
N HIS A 83 1.25 -0.30 -2.08
CA HIS A 83 0.68 1.03 -2.05
C HIS A 83 0.50 1.49 -0.60
N SER A 84 0.95 2.70 -0.27
CA SER A 84 0.69 3.34 1.03
C SER A 84 0.97 2.39 2.21
N MET A 85 -0.05 1.98 3.00
CA MET A 85 0.07 0.99 4.08
C MET A 85 0.67 -0.33 3.62
N GLY A 86 0.34 -0.81 2.41
CA GLY A 86 0.91 -2.03 1.83
C GLY A 86 2.42 -1.95 1.63
N GLY A 87 2.97 -0.75 1.45
CA GLY A 87 4.41 -0.53 1.39
C GLY A 87 5.11 -0.85 2.72
N TYR A 88 4.50 -0.57 3.86
CA TYR A 88 5.07 -0.93 5.18
C TYR A 88 5.12 -2.45 5.36
N VAL A 89 4.09 -3.14 4.90
CA VAL A 89 4.04 -4.62 4.89
C VAL A 89 5.13 -5.18 3.95
N ALA A 90 5.29 -4.58 2.77
CA ALA A 90 6.31 -4.97 1.78
C ALA A 90 7.73 -4.86 2.33
N LEU A 91 8.06 -3.77 3.05
CA LEU A 91 9.36 -3.57 3.68
C LEU A 91 9.68 -4.67 4.72
N LEU A 92 8.71 -5.03 5.55
CA LEU A 92 8.88 -6.12 6.53
C LEU A 92 9.05 -7.48 5.86
N LEU A 93 8.30 -7.76 4.79
CA LEU A 93 8.44 -9.01 4.04
C LEU A 93 9.83 -9.11 3.40
N LYS A 94 10.35 -8.03 2.80
CA LYS A 94 11.71 -7.98 2.27
C LYS A 94 12.76 -8.30 3.33
N ALA A 95 12.62 -7.72 4.53
CA ALA A 95 13.54 -7.96 5.63
C ALA A 95 13.54 -9.41 6.14
N LYS A 96 12.40 -10.12 6.01
CA LYS A 96 12.23 -11.50 6.49
C LYS A 96 12.48 -12.56 5.42
N MET A 97 12.25 -12.24 4.16
CA MET A 97 12.24 -13.20 3.05
C MET A 97 13.37 -12.90 2.07
N PRO A 98 14.52 -13.61 2.17
CA PRO A 98 15.69 -13.34 1.32
C PRO A 98 15.44 -13.54 -0.18
N ASN A 99 14.41 -14.30 -0.54
CA ASN A 99 13.96 -14.53 -1.92
C ASN A 99 13.07 -13.41 -2.48
N CYS A 100 12.74 -12.38 -1.71
CA CYS A 100 12.17 -11.14 -2.21
C CYS A 100 13.27 -10.32 -2.88
N GLU A 101 13.21 -10.15 -4.21
CA GLU A 101 14.27 -9.46 -4.95
C GLU A 101 14.10 -7.95 -4.93
N LYS A 102 12.89 -7.45 -5.21
CA LYS A 102 12.62 -6.00 -5.28
C LYS A 102 11.37 -5.62 -4.50
N VAL A 103 11.39 -4.44 -3.92
CA VAL A 103 10.22 -3.78 -3.33
C VAL A 103 9.97 -2.47 -4.05
N ILE A 104 8.75 -2.29 -4.54
CA ILE A 104 8.28 -1.05 -5.13
C ILE A 104 7.29 -0.41 -4.16
N LEU A 105 7.64 0.75 -3.66
CA LEU A 105 6.81 1.57 -2.78
C LEU A 105 6.02 2.57 -3.64
N LEU A 106 4.75 2.30 -3.86
CA LEU A 106 3.85 3.18 -4.59
C LEU A 106 3.16 4.12 -3.60
N ASN A 107 3.41 5.42 -3.70
CA ASN A 107 2.88 6.44 -2.78
C ASN A 107 3.02 6.04 -1.29
N SER A 108 4.16 5.47 -0.94
CA SER A 108 4.45 4.96 0.41
C SER A 108 5.81 5.45 0.87
N ASN A 109 6.08 5.32 2.17
CA ASN A 109 7.33 5.74 2.78
C ASN A 109 7.92 4.66 3.69
N TYR A 110 9.11 4.91 4.23
CA TYR A 110 9.87 3.96 5.04
C TYR A 110 10.13 4.43 6.49
N TRP A 111 9.78 5.67 6.83
CA TRP A 111 9.98 6.20 8.19
C TRP A 111 8.77 5.97 9.11
N ALA A 112 9.01 6.04 10.41
CA ALA A 112 7.96 5.98 11.43
C ALA A 112 7.06 7.23 11.42
N ASP A 113 5.82 7.08 11.89
CA ASP A 113 4.92 8.22 12.05
C ASP A 113 5.47 9.24 13.06
N SER A 114 5.48 10.52 12.70
CA SER A 114 5.74 11.62 13.63
C SER A 114 4.73 11.62 14.79
N LYS A 115 5.05 12.28 15.89
CA LYS A 115 4.12 12.41 17.04
C LYS A 115 2.77 13.01 16.65
N THR A 116 2.75 13.94 15.69
CA THR A 116 1.51 14.53 15.17
C THR A 116 0.71 13.48 14.41
N LYS A 117 1.33 12.76 13.49
CA LYS A 117 0.68 11.69 12.73
C LYS A 117 0.16 10.57 13.64
N GLN A 118 0.91 10.20 14.69
CA GLN A 118 0.46 9.23 15.70
C GLN A 118 -0.81 9.68 16.45
N LYS A 119 -0.95 11.00 16.74
CA LYS A 119 -2.17 11.56 17.32
C LYS A 119 -3.34 11.47 16.35
N ASP A 120 -3.11 11.73 15.05
CA ASP A 120 -4.14 11.59 14.02
C ASP A 120 -4.58 10.13 13.89
N ARG A 121 -3.64 9.16 13.91
CA ARG A 121 -3.98 7.73 13.92
C ARG A 121 -4.86 7.34 15.11
N ASN A 122 -4.53 7.84 16.30
CA ASN A 122 -5.38 7.63 17.50
C ASN A 122 -6.77 8.28 17.34
N ARG A 123 -6.89 9.41 16.63
CA ARG A 123 -8.18 10.03 16.34
C ARG A 123 -8.98 9.18 15.37
N VAL A 124 -8.34 8.69 14.29
CA VAL A 124 -8.98 7.82 13.31
C VAL A 124 -9.49 6.54 13.96
N SER A 125 -8.71 5.89 14.81
CA SER A 125 -9.15 4.66 15.50
C SER A 125 -10.40 4.86 16.36
N LYS A 126 -10.61 6.07 16.91
CA LYS A 126 -11.81 6.41 17.71
C LYS A 126 -13.00 6.82 16.84
N ILE A 127 -12.76 7.60 15.77
CA ILE A 127 -13.83 8.08 14.90
C ILE A 127 -14.42 6.95 14.05
N ALA A 128 -13.64 5.92 13.75
CA ALA A 128 -14.10 4.71 13.06
C ALA A 128 -15.30 4.06 13.76
N TYR A 129 -15.35 4.07 15.09
CA TYR A 129 -16.50 3.56 15.84
C TYR A 129 -17.64 4.56 15.99
N LYS A 130 -17.34 5.87 16.01
CA LYS A 130 -18.33 6.89 16.34
C LYS A 130 -19.03 7.49 15.14
N ALA A 131 -18.32 7.62 14.02
CA ALA A 131 -18.77 8.33 12.83
C ALA A 131 -17.99 7.85 11.58
N LYS A 132 -18.00 6.53 11.32
CA LYS A 132 -17.27 5.90 10.21
C LYS A 132 -17.57 6.58 8.88
N ASP A 133 -18.84 6.68 8.51
CA ASP A 133 -19.25 7.21 7.20
C ASP A 133 -18.81 8.67 7.04
N TYR A 134 -18.96 9.48 8.08
CA TYR A 134 -18.47 10.86 8.04
C TYR A 134 -16.95 10.92 7.83
N PHE A 135 -16.20 10.07 8.54
CA PHE A 135 -14.75 9.97 8.38
C PHE A 135 -14.36 9.59 6.95
N LEU A 136 -15.05 8.60 6.34
CA LEU A 136 -14.77 8.16 4.98
C LEU A 136 -15.06 9.28 3.95
N LEU A 137 -16.19 9.99 4.11
CA LEU A 137 -16.57 11.12 3.26
C LEU A 137 -15.56 12.28 3.31
N GLU A 138 -14.89 12.49 4.44
CA GLU A 138 -13.90 13.54 4.62
C GLU A 138 -12.48 13.07 4.20
N ALA A 139 -12.12 11.84 4.52
CA ALA A 139 -10.76 11.35 4.34
C ALA A 139 -10.44 10.96 2.88
N ILE A 140 -11.33 10.21 2.22
CA ILE A 140 -11.07 9.64 0.90
C ILE A 140 -10.90 10.70 -0.19
N PRO A 141 -11.70 11.78 -0.26
CA PRO A 141 -11.47 12.83 -1.25
C PRO A 141 -10.11 13.54 -1.13
N ASN A 142 -9.48 13.51 0.05
CA ASN A 142 -8.17 14.10 0.27
C ASN A 142 -7.00 13.23 -0.27
N LEU A 143 -7.28 12.01 -0.70
CA LEU A 143 -6.29 11.14 -1.34
C LEU A 143 -6.01 11.56 -2.78
N PHE A 144 -6.93 12.27 -3.42
CA PHE A 144 -6.86 12.66 -4.82
C PHE A 144 -6.34 14.10 -4.99
N SER A 145 -5.61 14.33 -6.06
CA SER A 145 -5.09 15.67 -6.43
C SER A 145 -6.23 16.60 -6.87
N ASP A 146 -7.24 16.08 -7.56
CA ASP A 146 -8.42 16.83 -8.03
C ASP A 146 -9.72 16.08 -7.72
N ARG A 147 -10.42 16.52 -6.66
CA ARG A 147 -11.70 15.92 -6.22
C ARG A 147 -12.84 16.04 -7.22
N LYS A 148 -12.78 17.02 -8.14
CA LYS A 148 -13.84 17.21 -9.14
C LYS A 148 -13.64 16.28 -10.32
N LYS A 149 -12.39 16.15 -10.78
CA LYS A 149 -12.00 15.27 -11.88
C LYS A 149 -12.26 13.81 -11.55
N TYR A 150 -11.95 13.36 -10.32
CA TYR A 150 -12.03 11.97 -9.88
C TYR A 150 -13.25 11.68 -9.00
N LYS A 151 -14.36 12.41 -9.23
CA LYS A 151 -15.57 12.30 -8.39
C LYS A 151 -16.17 10.89 -8.39
N GLU A 152 -16.15 10.20 -9.52
CA GLU A 152 -16.73 8.85 -9.66
C GLU A 152 -15.88 7.83 -8.92
N GLU A 153 -14.57 7.89 -9.06
CA GLU A 153 -13.60 7.02 -8.38
C GLU A 153 -13.65 7.24 -6.86
N ILE A 154 -13.76 8.50 -6.41
CA ILE A 154 -13.93 8.84 -5.00
C ILE A 154 -15.21 8.20 -4.44
N HIS A 155 -16.35 8.29 -5.15
CA HIS A 155 -17.60 7.67 -4.70
C HIS A 155 -17.47 6.15 -4.62
N LYS A 156 -16.88 5.52 -5.64
CA LYS A 156 -16.65 4.08 -5.66
C LYS A 156 -15.78 3.65 -4.48
N LEU A 157 -14.66 4.33 -4.23
CA LEU A 157 -13.78 4.02 -3.10
C LEU A 157 -14.47 4.23 -1.74
N ILE A 158 -15.31 5.27 -1.59
CA ILE A 158 -16.12 5.48 -0.38
C ILE A 158 -17.08 4.31 -0.17
N ASP A 159 -17.76 3.86 -1.22
CA ASP A 159 -18.71 2.76 -1.11
C ASP A 159 -18.02 1.43 -0.77
N GLU A 160 -16.87 1.15 -1.37
CA GLU A 160 -16.04 -0.01 -1.01
C GLU A 160 -15.55 0.09 0.45
N ALA A 161 -15.06 1.26 0.87
CA ALA A 161 -14.56 1.47 2.22
C ALA A 161 -15.64 1.39 3.32
N LYS A 162 -16.91 1.62 3.01
CA LYS A 162 -18.04 1.42 3.94
C LYS A 162 -18.21 -0.03 4.37
N GLU A 163 -17.81 -0.98 3.51
CA GLU A 163 -17.89 -2.40 3.83
C GLU A 163 -16.81 -2.83 4.86
N ILE A 164 -15.74 -2.04 5.02
CA ILE A 164 -14.69 -2.30 6.01
C ILE A 164 -15.27 -2.03 7.41
N SER A 165 -15.11 -2.98 8.33
CA SER A 165 -15.61 -2.82 9.69
C SER A 165 -14.90 -1.71 10.47
N SER A 166 -15.57 -1.13 11.47
CA SER A 166 -14.96 -0.13 12.34
C SER A 166 -13.74 -0.65 13.07
N GLU A 167 -13.77 -1.92 13.46
CA GLU A 167 -12.66 -2.65 14.07
C GLU A 167 -11.45 -2.71 13.15
N ALA A 168 -11.66 -3.05 11.87
CA ALA A 168 -10.59 -3.16 10.89
C ALA A 168 -9.95 -1.80 10.59
N ILE A 169 -10.76 -0.73 10.43
CA ILE A 169 -10.26 0.63 10.26
C ILE A 169 -9.43 1.06 11.48
N ALA A 170 -9.94 0.82 12.69
CA ALA A 170 -9.23 1.17 13.92
C ALA A 170 -7.93 0.36 14.06
N TYR A 171 -7.98 -0.95 13.79
CA TYR A 171 -6.82 -1.83 13.80
C TYR A 171 -5.73 -1.35 12.85
N ALA A 172 -6.05 -1.15 11.57
CA ALA A 172 -5.09 -0.72 10.56
C ALA A 172 -4.48 0.66 10.89
N SER A 173 -5.29 1.60 11.38
CA SER A 173 -4.82 2.91 11.82
C SER A 173 -3.81 2.79 12.98
N LEU A 174 -4.08 1.94 13.97
CA LEU A 174 -3.17 1.71 15.10
C LEU A 174 -1.93 0.91 14.69
N ALA A 175 -2.05 -0.05 13.79
CA ALA A 175 -0.92 -0.78 13.22
C ALA A 175 0.07 0.17 12.54
N MET A 176 -0.43 1.08 11.70
CA MET A 176 0.41 2.11 11.06
C MET A 176 1.07 3.04 12.09
N LYS A 177 0.33 3.43 13.15
CA LYS A 177 0.87 4.27 14.24
C LYS A 177 2.06 3.61 14.95
N ASN A 178 1.95 2.30 15.17
CA ASN A 178 2.90 1.54 16.00
C ASN A 178 4.12 1.06 15.21
N ARG A 179 4.14 1.24 13.87
CA ARG A 179 5.23 0.74 13.05
C ARG A 179 6.58 1.34 13.40
N ASN A 180 7.60 0.54 13.22
CA ASN A 180 8.98 0.96 13.36
C ASN A 180 9.42 1.85 12.17
N ASP A 181 10.57 2.49 12.34
CA ASP A 181 11.32 3.14 11.26
C ASP A 181 12.06 2.08 10.45
N PHE A 182 11.89 2.09 9.14
CA PHE A 182 12.49 1.12 8.21
C PHE A 182 13.65 1.72 7.40
N THR A 183 14.12 2.92 7.72
CA THR A 183 15.21 3.59 7.01
C THR A 183 16.45 2.69 6.85
N ALA A 184 16.78 1.93 7.89
CA ALA A 184 17.92 1.03 7.86
C ALA A 184 17.79 -0.13 6.84
N LEU A 185 16.58 -0.45 6.40
CA LEU A 185 16.33 -1.52 5.42
C LEU A 185 16.66 -1.09 3.98
N LEU A 186 16.78 0.22 3.70
CA LEU A 186 16.98 0.73 2.34
C LEU A 186 18.44 0.69 1.86
N ASN A 187 19.36 0.18 2.64
CA ASN A 187 20.79 0.22 2.34
C ASN A 187 21.25 -0.71 1.19
N ASP A 188 20.39 -1.60 0.69
CA ASP A 188 20.74 -2.62 -0.31
C ASP A 188 20.34 -2.28 -1.76
N LYS A 189 19.79 -1.09 -2.00
CA LYS A 189 19.38 -0.57 -3.34
C LYS A 189 18.35 -1.43 -4.11
N GLU A 190 17.66 -2.34 -3.44
CA GLU A 190 16.59 -3.16 -4.04
C GLU A 190 15.19 -2.52 -3.86
N TYR A 191 15.16 -1.27 -3.44
CA TYR A 191 13.95 -0.51 -3.19
C TYR A 191 13.75 0.56 -4.27
N ILE A 192 12.54 0.62 -4.81
CA ILE A 192 12.12 1.60 -5.80
C ILE A 192 10.95 2.38 -5.23
N ILE A 193 10.97 3.68 -5.36
CA ILE A 193 9.90 4.56 -4.94
C ILE A 193 9.22 5.14 -6.17
N LEU A 194 7.92 4.87 -6.31
CA LEU A 194 7.02 5.51 -7.27
C LEU A 194 6.15 6.49 -6.49
N HIS A 195 6.28 7.78 -6.76
CA HIS A 195 5.68 8.82 -5.94
C HIS A 195 4.88 9.80 -6.79
N GLY A 196 3.61 10.01 -6.44
CA GLY A 196 2.77 11.02 -7.09
C GLY A 196 3.23 12.44 -6.76
N ALA A 197 3.54 13.23 -7.78
CA ALA A 197 4.07 14.60 -7.64
C ALA A 197 3.18 15.54 -6.81
N LEU A 198 1.89 15.23 -6.71
CA LEU A 198 0.89 16.02 -5.97
C LEU A 198 0.40 15.29 -4.70
N ASP A 199 1.15 14.30 -4.21
CA ASP A 199 0.78 13.54 -3.00
C ASP A 199 0.87 14.42 -1.75
N ASN A 200 -0.29 14.73 -1.16
CA ASN A 200 -0.42 15.54 0.04
C ASN A 200 -0.23 14.76 1.35
N LEU A 201 -0.20 13.43 1.30
CA LEU A 201 -0.07 12.57 2.50
C LEU A 201 1.37 12.16 2.77
N VAL A 202 2.12 11.91 1.71
CA VAL A 202 3.56 11.63 1.74
C VAL A 202 4.22 12.75 0.94
N GLN A 203 4.97 13.62 1.61
CA GLN A 203 5.59 14.77 0.97
C GLN A 203 6.96 14.38 0.41
N ILE A 204 7.24 14.80 -0.83
CA ILE A 204 8.46 14.44 -1.55
C ILE A 204 9.73 14.89 -0.80
N GLU A 205 9.66 16.02 -0.09
CA GLU A 205 10.76 16.60 0.67
C GLU A 205 11.17 15.77 1.89
N GLN A 206 10.35 14.80 2.26
CA GLN A 206 10.64 13.90 3.39
C GLN A 206 11.53 12.71 2.99
N TYR A 207 11.71 12.46 1.68
CA TYR A 207 12.59 11.41 1.22
C TYR A 207 14.06 11.85 1.29
N ASP A 208 14.88 10.96 1.81
CA ASP A 208 16.34 11.12 1.79
C ASP A 208 16.87 10.73 0.41
N GLN A 209 17.15 11.71 -0.42
CA GLN A 209 17.62 11.53 -1.80
C GLN A 209 18.99 10.83 -1.87
N ASP A 210 19.87 11.08 -0.90
CA ASP A 210 21.18 10.45 -0.83
C ASP A 210 21.07 8.95 -0.51
N LEU A 211 20.08 8.58 0.32
CA LEU A 211 19.80 7.20 0.69
C LEU A 211 19.18 6.41 -0.48
N ILE A 212 18.19 7.01 -1.18
CA ILE A 212 17.45 6.32 -2.23
C ILE A 212 18.25 6.28 -3.53
N GLY A 213 18.89 7.39 -3.90
CA GLY A 213 19.53 7.61 -5.18
C GLY A 213 18.53 7.85 -6.33
N GLU A 214 18.91 8.69 -7.29
CA GLU A 214 18.04 9.14 -8.38
C GLU A 214 17.46 7.99 -9.23
N SER A 215 18.22 6.93 -9.46
CA SER A 215 17.79 5.79 -10.29
C SER A 215 16.68 4.94 -9.66
N HIS A 216 16.41 5.11 -8.35
CA HIS A 216 15.45 4.35 -7.57
C HIS A 216 14.23 5.18 -7.16
N PHE A 217 14.21 6.45 -7.51
CA PHE A 217 13.07 7.33 -7.31
C PHE A 217 12.45 7.71 -8.65
N HIS A 218 11.15 7.53 -8.78
CA HIS A 218 10.39 7.86 -9.99
C HIS A 218 9.15 8.67 -9.59
N GLU A 219 9.13 9.91 -10.03
CA GLU A 219 8.00 10.80 -9.81
C GLU A 219 6.91 10.55 -10.86
N ILE A 220 5.68 10.34 -10.41
CA ILE A 220 4.49 10.19 -11.26
C ILE A 220 3.85 11.58 -11.42
N PRO A 221 3.97 12.22 -12.60
CA PRO A 221 3.46 13.57 -12.79
C PRO A 221 1.94 13.63 -12.71
N GLU A 222 1.41 14.78 -12.31
CA GLU A 222 -0.03 15.08 -12.26
C GLU A 222 -0.87 14.13 -11.39
N ALA A 223 -0.25 13.39 -10.47
CA ALA A 223 -0.90 12.42 -9.61
C ALA A 223 -0.71 12.73 -8.12
N GLY A 224 -1.75 12.54 -7.34
CA GLY A 224 -1.75 12.59 -5.88
C GLY A 224 -1.43 11.23 -5.25
N HIS A 225 -2.05 10.94 -4.11
CA HIS A 225 -1.84 9.68 -3.39
C HIS A 225 -2.39 8.46 -4.13
N MET A 226 -3.38 8.66 -5.01
CA MET A 226 -4.03 7.61 -5.79
C MET A 226 -3.44 7.54 -7.21
N SER A 227 -2.12 7.56 -7.35
CA SER A 227 -1.43 7.65 -8.64
C SER A 227 -1.78 6.52 -9.61
N HIS A 228 -2.11 5.32 -9.12
CA HIS A 228 -2.60 4.19 -9.90
C HIS A 228 -3.95 4.46 -10.61
N ILE A 229 -4.72 5.45 -10.13
CA ILE A 229 -5.96 5.94 -10.76
C ILE A 229 -5.66 7.20 -11.58
N GLU A 230 -4.94 8.14 -10.98
CA GLU A 230 -4.78 9.49 -11.51
C GLU A 230 -3.85 9.55 -12.72
N ASN A 231 -2.82 8.67 -12.78
CA ASN A 231 -1.91 8.51 -13.91
C ASN A 231 -1.48 7.05 -14.06
N SER A 232 -2.45 6.18 -14.35
CA SER A 232 -2.25 4.73 -14.48
C SER A 232 -1.24 4.36 -15.58
N SER A 233 -1.16 5.16 -16.66
CA SER A 233 -0.20 4.93 -17.75
C SER A 233 1.25 5.10 -17.29
N GLU A 234 1.56 6.13 -16.51
CA GLU A 234 2.90 6.33 -16.00
C GLU A 234 3.27 5.28 -14.95
N VAL A 235 2.30 4.91 -14.09
CA VAL A 235 2.52 3.85 -13.09
C VAL A 235 2.83 2.52 -13.76
N ILE A 236 2.07 2.10 -14.79
CA ILE A 236 2.34 0.82 -15.47
C ILE A 236 3.67 0.84 -16.22
N ASP A 237 4.05 1.96 -16.84
CA ASP A 237 5.33 2.08 -17.55
C ASP A 237 6.51 2.04 -16.57
N ALA A 238 6.37 2.66 -15.40
CA ALA A 238 7.36 2.54 -14.33
C ALA A 238 7.45 1.09 -13.81
N LEU A 239 6.32 0.40 -13.60
CA LEU A 239 6.32 -1.01 -13.19
C LEU A 239 6.99 -1.90 -14.23
N LYS A 240 6.74 -1.72 -15.53
CA LYS A 240 7.43 -2.45 -16.60
C LYS A 240 8.94 -2.25 -16.56
N LYS A 241 9.39 -1.03 -16.34
CA LYS A 241 10.83 -0.70 -16.24
C LYS A 241 11.53 -1.48 -15.14
N TYR A 242 10.85 -1.73 -14.02
CA TYR A 242 11.47 -2.32 -12.84
C TYR A 242 11.18 -3.82 -12.65
N LEU A 243 10.12 -4.36 -13.26
CA LEU A 243 9.68 -5.75 -13.08
C LEU A 243 9.95 -6.67 -14.26
N ASN A 244 10.20 -6.12 -15.47
CA ASN A 244 10.47 -6.91 -16.69
C ASN A 244 11.99 -7.16 -16.93
#